data_d569be1676706be5d587a7e95a95f708
#
_entry.id   d569be1676706be5d587a7e95a95f708
#
_cell.length_a   1.000
_cell.length_b   1.000
_cell.length_c   1.000
_cell.angle_alpha   90.00
_cell.angle_beta   90.00
_cell.angle_gamma   90.00
#
_symmetry.space_group_name_H-M   'P 1'
#
loop_
_entity.id
_entity.type
_entity.pdbx_description
1 polymer ?
#
loop_
_entity_poly.entity_id
_entity_poly.type
_entity_poly.pdbx_seq_one_letter_code
_entity_poly.pdbx_strand_id
1 'polypeptide(L)'
;MHTRFILINTSHAGNVGAAARAMKTMGFDDLVLVAPRWANVLRRDETIQRASGALDVLEKCRIVDTLDEALDGITHLCATAMTPRDFGPPTVAPREHFDTLLKTELNCHVLRGIEADLATNFLPESAIEKSAAQQGIGFLFGSERFGMRNEDVYRCHACLSIPSNPQFGSLNIGAAIQVIAYDWRMALGGFSGIDAVTHVPQALDAPMADASQVSGMLTHLEQSLVALEFLDPAAPKKLMPRLNQLFNRAGVTQEEIHILRGIAKSMSQAAQAKNEGRR
;
A
#
# COMPACT_ATOMS: atom_id res chain seq x y z
N MET A 1 -8.14 -2.34 17.54
CA MET A 1 -7.06 -1.40 17.91
C MET A 1 -7.51 0.02 17.61
N HIS A 2 -7.47 0.90 18.61
CA HIS A 2 -7.85 2.30 18.47
C HIS A 2 -6.72 3.09 17.79
N THR A 3 -7.05 4.01 16.88
CA THR A 3 -6.05 4.78 16.12
C THR A 3 -6.31 6.27 16.27
N ARG A 4 -5.34 7.02 16.76
CA ARG A 4 -5.43 8.47 17.02
C ARG A 4 -4.36 9.24 16.27
N PHE A 5 -4.76 10.33 15.62
CA PHE A 5 -3.85 11.29 15.00
C PHE A 5 -3.79 12.55 15.85
N ILE A 6 -2.59 12.99 16.20
CA ILE A 6 -2.36 14.08 17.15
C ILE A 6 -1.52 15.15 16.47
N LEU A 7 -2.07 16.36 16.32
CA LEU A 7 -1.36 17.52 15.78
C LEU A 7 -0.95 18.45 16.92
N ILE A 8 0.35 18.68 17.05
CA ILE A 8 0.93 19.50 18.13
C ILE A 8 1.25 20.89 17.60
N ASN A 9 0.71 21.94 18.28
CA ASN A 9 0.97 23.34 17.99
C ASN A 9 0.77 23.72 16.51
N THR A 10 -0.27 23.15 15.87
CA THR A 10 -0.55 23.47 14.46
C THR A 10 -0.78 24.96 14.28
N SER A 11 -0.10 25.54 13.28
CA SER A 11 -0.10 26.97 13.02
C SER A 11 -1.01 27.40 11.87
N HIS A 12 -1.44 26.46 11.03
CA HIS A 12 -2.28 26.71 9.85
C HIS A 12 -3.61 25.96 9.93
N ALA A 13 -4.69 26.72 9.90
CA ALA A 13 -6.06 26.15 9.98
C ALA A 13 -6.34 25.17 8.83
N GLY A 14 -5.89 25.46 7.62
CA GLY A 14 -6.07 24.57 6.47
C GLY A 14 -5.42 23.20 6.63
N ASN A 15 -4.36 23.08 7.43
CA ASN A 15 -3.72 21.80 7.70
C ASN A 15 -4.60 20.88 8.58
N VAL A 16 -5.38 21.47 9.48
CA VAL A 16 -6.36 20.68 10.29
C VAL A 16 -7.45 20.09 9.38
N GLY A 17 -7.99 20.89 8.45
CA GLY A 17 -8.95 20.40 7.47
C GLY A 17 -8.37 19.33 6.55
N ALA A 18 -7.13 19.54 6.05
CA ALA A 18 -6.44 18.57 5.22
C ALA A 18 -6.16 17.26 5.97
N ALA A 19 -5.81 17.34 7.27
CA ALA A 19 -5.63 16.18 8.14
C ALA A 19 -6.93 15.38 8.29
N ALA A 20 -8.04 16.05 8.63
CA ALA A 20 -9.35 15.42 8.75
C ALA A 20 -9.75 14.68 7.46
N ARG A 21 -9.54 15.30 6.30
CA ARG A 21 -9.80 14.68 5.00
C ARG A 21 -8.91 13.45 4.75
N ALA A 22 -7.62 13.57 5.00
CA ALA A 22 -6.67 12.47 4.84
C ALA A 22 -7.02 11.26 5.72
N MET A 23 -7.37 11.50 6.98
CA MET A 23 -7.82 10.47 7.92
C MET A 23 -9.09 9.79 7.46
N LYS A 24 -10.12 10.57 7.11
CA LYS A 24 -11.42 10.04 6.67
C LYS A 24 -11.31 9.16 5.43
N THR A 25 -10.46 9.52 4.46
CA THR A 25 -10.25 8.70 3.25
C THR A 25 -9.69 7.32 3.57
N MET A 26 -9.02 7.18 4.72
CA MET A 26 -8.48 5.90 5.22
C MET A 26 -9.32 5.29 6.35
N GLY A 27 -10.52 5.85 6.61
CA GLY A 27 -11.48 5.32 7.59
C GLY A 27 -11.06 5.53 9.04
N PHE A 28 -10.36 6.63 9.33
CA PHE A 28 -10.00 7.08 10.68
C PHE A 28 -10.70 8.39 11.02
N ASP A 29 -11.07 8.57 12.29
CA ASP A 29 -11.86 9.73 12.75
C ASP A 29 -11.44 10.30 14.12
N ASP A 30 -10.48 9.69 14.84
CA ASP A 30 -9.99 10.22 16.11
C ASP A 30 -8.83 11.20 15.89
N LEU A 31 -9.18 12.48 15.74
CA LEU A 31 -8.25 13.60 15.62
C LEU A 31 -8.18 14.38 16.94
N VAL A 32 -6.97 14.63 17.43
CA VAL A 32 -6.72 15.47 18.60
C VAL A 32 -5.75 16.60 18.25
N LEU A 33 -6.07 17.81 18.67
CA LEU A 33 -5.21 18.98 18.52
C LEU A 33 -4.66 19.38 19.88
N VAL A 34 -3.35 19.41 20.02
CA VAL A 34 -2.67 19.86 21.24
C VAL A 34 -2.24 21.32 21.06
N ALA A 35 -2.77 22.22 21.89
CA ALA A 35 -2.45 23.64 21.92
C ALA A 35 -2.38 24.28 20.52
N PRO A 36 -3.42 24.17 19.67
CA PRO A 36 -3.40 24.78 18.35
C PRO A 36 -3.30 26.30 18.46
N ARG A 37 -2.64 26.95 17.51
CA ARG A 37 -2.47 28.42 17.50
C ARG A 37 -3.78 29.20 17.66
N TRP A 38 -4.89 28.65 17.15
CA TRP A 38 -6.19 29.30 17.13
C TRP A 38 -7.18 28.46 17.93
N ALA A 39 -7.74 29.01 18.99
CA ALA A 39 -8.76 28.32 19.81
C ALA A 39 -10.00 27.93 18.99
N ASN A 40 -10.35 28.71 17.96
CA ASN A 40 -11.47 28.48 17.06
C ASN A 40 -11.06 27.77 15.74
N VAL A 41 -9.94 27.06 15.72
CA VAL A 41 -9.36 26.47 14.49
C VAL A 41 -10.34 25.59 13.72
N LEU A 42 -11.20 24.84 14.43
CA LEU A 42 -12.17 23.93 13.82
C LEU A 42 -13.29 24.65 13.07
N ARG A 43 -13.56 25.92 13.40
CA ARG A 43 -14.62 26.74 12.80
C ARG A 43 -14.12 27.74 11.76
N ARG A 44 -12.83 27.74 11.45
CA ARG A 44 -12.28 28.65 10.45
C ARG A 44 -12.64 28.16 9.04
N ASP A 45 -12.97 29.09 8.17
CA ASP A 45 -13.36 28.80 6.79
C ASP A 45 -12.32 27.94 6.05
N GLU A 46 -11.04 28.25 6.27
CA GLU A 46 -9.93 27.48 5.67
C GLU A 46 -9.93 26.01 6.14
N THR A 47 -10.23 25.74 7.42
CA THR A 47 -10.34 24.38 7.95
C THR A 47 -11.50 23.64 7.27
N ILE A 48 -12.67 24.28 7.23
CA ILE A 48 -13.90 23.70 6.65
C ILE A 48 -13.70 23.42 5.16
N GLN A 49 -13.17 24.39 4.41
CA GLN A 49 -12.91 24.22 2.96
C GLN A 49 -11.94 23.06 2.67
N ARG A 50 -10.86 22.96 3.43
CA ARG A 50 -9.85 21.91 3.25
C ARG A 50 -10.32 20.54 3.73
N ALA A 51 -11.21 20.47 4.71
CA ALA A 51 -11.84 19.24 5.17
C ALA A 51 -12.79 18.65 4.12
N SER A 52 -13.41 19.50 3.27
CA SER A 52 -14.37 19.05 2.25
C SER A 52 -15.49 18.20 2.90
N GLY A 53 -15.65 16.93 2.52
CA GLY A 53 -16.63 16.00 3.09
C GLY A 53 -16.26 15.38 4.46
N ALA A 54 -15.19 15.82 5.13
CA ALA A 54 -14.72 15.25 6.40
C ALA A 54 -15.10 16.12 7.63
N LEU A 55 -16.27 16.77 7.60
CA LEU A 55 -16.73 17.62 8.69
C LEU A 55 -17.05 16.83 9.96
N ASP A 56 -17.51 15.60 9.84
CA ASP A 56 -17.76 14.68 10.95
C ASP A 56 -16.48 14.35 11.74
N VAL A 57 -15.30 14.31 11.10
CA VAL A 57 -14.00 14.19 11.79
C VAL A 57 -13.70 15.46 12.59
N LEU A 58 -14.00 16.64 12.04
CA LEU A 58 -13.83 17.92 12.76
C LEU A 58 -14.80 18.05 13.93
N GLU A 59 -16.03 17.57 13.80
CA GLU A 59 -17.03 17.58 14.87
C GLU A 59 -16.62 16.70 16.06
N LYS A 60 -15.96 15.58 15.80
CA LYS A 60 -15.42 14.67 16.83
C LYS A 60 -14.07 15.12 17.37
N CYS A 61 -13.39 16.06 16.69
CA CYS A 61 -12.05 16.49 17.03
C CYS A 61 -12.02 17.13 18.42
N ARG A 62 -11.06 16.69 19.25
CA ARG A 62 -10.82 17.26 20.57
C ARG A 62 -9.65 18.24 20.52
N ILE A 63 -9.81 19.35 21.25
CA ILE A 63 -8.70 20.28 21.51
C ILE A 63 -8.31 20.14 22.96
N VAL A 64 -7.03 19.94 23.22
CA VAL A 64 -6.46 19.79 24.57
C VAL A 64 -5.25 20.72 24.72
N ASP A 65 -4.91 21.05 25.97
CA ASP A 65 -3.80 21.97 26.24
C ASP A 65 -2.44 21.26 26.28
N THR A 66 -2.43 20.00 26.68
CA THR A 66 -1.21 19.23 26.88
C THR A 66 -1.20 17.94 26.06
N LEU A 67 0.03 17.46 25.76
CA LEU A 67 0.19 16.15 25.10
C LEU A 67 -0.31 15.01 25.98
N ASP A 68 -0.17 15.12 27.30
CA ASP A 68 -0.63 14.08 28.26
C ASP A 68 -2.13 13.81 28.12
N GLU A 69 -2.93 14.85 27.98
CA GLU A 69 -4.38 14.73 27.76
C GLU A 69 -4.72 14.05 26.41
N ALA A 70 -3.83 14.18 25.42
CA ALA A 70 -4.01 13.55 24.13
C ALA A 70 -3.64 12.06 24.11
N LEU A 71 -2.89 11.58 25.11
CA LEU A 71 -2.34 10.22 25.14
C LEU A 71 -3.20 9.18 25.87
N ASP A 72 -4.33 9.58 26.45
CA ASP A 72 -5.22 8.65 27.12
C ASP A 72 -5.65 7.50 26.20
N GLY A 73 -5.45 6.26 26.65
CA GLY A 73 -5.74 5.04 25.86
C GLY A 73 -4.75 4.71 24.75
N ILE A 74 -3.63 5.44 24.62
CA ILE A 74 -2.57 5.18 23.64
C ILE A 74 -1.46 4.36 24.28
N THR A 75 -1.24 3.15 23.78
CA THR A 75 -0.22 2.21 24.26
C THR A 75 1.03 2.18 23.37
N HIS A 76 0.89 2.55 22.11
CA HIS A 76 2.00 2.65 21.16
C HIS A 76 2.00 4.02 20.48
N LEU A 77 3.07 4.78 20.64
CA LEU A 77 3.17 6.16 20.17
C LEU A 77 4.28 6.28 19.12
N CYS A 78 3.95 6.85 17.97
CA CYS A 78 4.87 7.11 16.87
C CYS A 78 5.01 8.61 16.63
N ALA A 79 6.23 9.12 16.66
CA ALA A 79 6.54 10.45 16.15
C ALA A 79 6.65 10.44 14.61
N THR A 80 6.43 11.57 13.96
CA THR A 80 6.73 11.76 12.54
C THR A 80 7.81 12.81 12.40
N ALA A 81 8.95 12.45 11.82
CA ALA A 81 10.05 13.37 11.62
C ALA A 81 10.88 12.98 10.39
N MET A 82 11.46 14.00 9.74
CA MET A 82 12.36 13.79 8.62
C MET A 82 13.79 13.42 9.07
N THR A 83 14.17 13.87 10.26
CA THR A 83 15.55 13.76 10.75
C THR A 83 15.60 12.93 12.03
N PRO A 84 16.48 11.94 12.11
CA PRO A 84 16.75 11.22 13.35
C PRO A 84 17.16 12.19 14.47
N ARG A 85 16.83 11.85 15.71
CA ARG A 85 17.19 12.61 16.90
C ARG A 85 18.21 11.85 17.71
N ASP A 86 19.24 12.56 18.19
CA ASP A 86 20.15 12.00 19.18
C ASP A 86 19.34 11.57 20.42
N PHE A 87 19.55 10.36 20.90
CA PHE A 87 18.80 9.76 22.02
C PHE A 87 17.28 9.57 21.77
N GLY A 88 16.81 9.75 20.53
CA GLY A 88 15.42 9.50 20.17
C GLY A 88 15.11 8.02 19.91
N PRO A 89 13.83 7.69 19.71
CA PRO A 89 13.43 6.34 19.33
C PRO A 89 13.99 5.97 17.94
N PRO A 90 14.03 4.67 17.58
CA PRO A 90 14.50 4.24 16.28
C PRO A 90 13.70 4.92 15.15
N THR A 91 14.43 5.38 14.14
CA THR A 91 13.82 5.99 12.94
C THR A 91 13.64 4.92 11.87
N VAL A 92 12.41 4.69 11.45
CA VAL A 92 12.01 3.60 10.57
C VAL A 92 10.99 4.08 9.53
N ALA A 93 10.89 3.37 8.40
CA ALA A 93 9.85 3.63 7.41
C ALA A 93 8.48 3.16 7.94
N PRO A 94 7.38 3.91 7.66
CA PRO A 94 6.06 3.58 8.19
C PRO A 94 5.63 2.14 7.91
N ARG A 95 5.71 1.70 6.67
CA ARG A 95 5.30 0.35 6.23
C ARG A 95 6.04 -0.75 6.97
N GLU A 96 7.37 -0.65 7.06
CA GLU A 96 8.21 -1.63 7.74
C GLU A 96 7.89 -1.71 9.25
N HIS A 97 7.67 -0.54 9.85
CA HIS A 97 7.32 -0.46 11.27
C HIS A 97 5.97 -1.12 11.54
N PHE A 98 4.96 -0.83 10.74
CA PHE A 98 3.61 -1.37 10.93
C PHE A 98 3.55 -2.88 10.72
N ASP A 99 4.25 -3.38 9.70
CA ASP A 99 4.37 -4.83 9.47
C ASP A 99 5.02 -5.54 10.66
N THR A 100 6.05 -4.94 11.25
CA THR A 100 6.74 -5.50 12.42
C THR A 100 5.86 -5.44 13.66
N LEU A 101 5.21 -4.29 13.89
CA LEU A 101 4.34 -4.06 15.04
C LEU A 101 3.20 -5.10 15.09
N LEU A 102 2.49 -5.28 13.98
CA LEU A 102 1.36 -6.22 13.93
C LEU A 102 1.80 -7.68 14.05
N LYS A 103 2.94 -8.05 13.46
CA LYS A 103 3.50 -9.39 13.63
C LYS A 103 3.88 -9.68 15.09
N THR A 104 4.47 -8.71 15.77
CA THR A 104 4.86 -8.84 17.19
C THR A 104 3.63 -8.92 18.08
N GLU A 105 2.61 -8.09 17.84
CA GLU A 105 1.34 -8.11 18.55
C GLU A 105 0.58 -9.43 18.33
N LEU A 106 0.51 -9.91 17.07
CA LEU A 106 -0.09 -11.21 16.73
C LEU A 106 0.65 -12.37 17.41
N ASN A 107 1.98 -12.36 17.44
CA ASN A 107 2.76 -13.38 18.15
C ASN A 107 2.53 -13.35 19.66
N CYS A 108 2.40 -12.17 20.26
CA CYS A 108 2.02 -12.03 21.67
C CYS A 108 0.63 -12.61 21.96
N HIS A 109 -0.33 -12.41 21.07
CA HIS A 109 -1.67 -13.01 21.22
C HIS A 109 -1.65 -14.54 21.08
N VAL A 110 -0.87 -15.07 20.12
CA VAL A 110 -0.70 -16.52 19.93
C VAL A 110 -0.01 -17.14 21.14
N LEU A 111 1.07 -16.53 21.65
CA LEU A 111 1.78 -17.01 22.83
C LEU A 111 0.91 -16.94 24.10
N ARG A 112 0.16 -15.85 24.28
CA ARG A 112 -0.80 -15.73 25.39
C ARG A 112 -1.97 -16.72 25.25
N GLY A 113 -2.41 -17.03 24.02
CA GLY A 113 -3.39 -18.09 23.76
C GLY A 113 -2.88 -19.49 24.14
N ILE A 114 -1.61 -19.79 23.82
CA ILE A 114 -0.96 -21.06 24.19
C ILE A 114 -0.73 -21.13 25.72
N GLU A 115 -0.33 -20.03 26.35
CA GLU A 115 -0.23 -19.97 27.81
C GLU A 115 -1.59 -20.00 28.50
N ALA A 116 -2.65 -19.44 27.88
CA ALA A 116 -4.02 -19.55 28.37
C ALA A 116 -4.55 -20.96 28.27
N ASP A 117 -4.27 -21.71 27.18
CA ASP A 117 -4.62 -23.13 27.06
C ASP A 117 -3.89 -24.01 28.10
N LEU A 118 -2.70 -23.62 28.51
CA LEU A 118 -1.96 -24.29 29.60
C LEU A 118 -2.40 -23.83 31.00
N ALA A 119 -2.99 -22.63 31.12
CA ALA A 119 -3.44 -22.02 32.37
C ALA A 119 -4.97 -22.08 32.57
N THR A 120 -5.70 -22.79 31.73
CA THR A 120 -7.17 -22.81 31.61
C THR A 120 -7.96 -23.30 32.84
N ASN A 121 -7.52 -22.98 34.01
CA ASN A 121 -8.38 -23.17 35.19
C ASN A 121 -8.62 -21.94 36.05
N PHE A 122 -8.13 -20.73 35.72
CA PHE A 122 -8.15 -19.64 36.71
C PHE A 122 -8.45 -18.21 36.25
N LEU A 123 -8.77 -17.90 34.99
CA LEU A 123 -9.13 -16.52 34.62
C LEU A 123 -10.48 -16.46 33.86
N PRO A 124 -11.42 -15.57 34.23
CA PRO A 124 -12.68 -15.40 33.52
C PRO A 124 -12.46 -14.75 32.13
N GLU A 125 -13.15 -15.27 31.12
CA GLU A 125 -13.13 -14.81 29.71
C GLU A 125 -13.26 -13.27 29.57
N SER A 126 -13.99 -12.60 30.47
CA SER A 126 -14.16 -11.17 30.52
C SER A 126 -12.87 -10.36 30.77
N ALA A 127 -11.82 -10.97 31.31
CA ALA A 127 -10.54 -10.30 31.55
C ALA A 127 -9.63 -10.30 30.30
N ILE A 128 -9.79 -11.30 29.45
CA ILE A 128 -9.03 -11.47 28.18
C ILE A 128 -9.57 -10.50 27.14
N GLU A 129 -10.90 -10.37 27.01
CA GLU A 129 -11.54 -9.42 26.10
C GLU A 129 -11.25 -7.96 26.47
N LYS A 130 -11.17 -7.62 27.77
CA LYS A 130 -10.83 -6.27 28.24
C LYS A 130 -9.38 -5.87 27.95
N SER A 131 -8.44 -6.80 27.95
CA SER A 131 -7.03 -6.52 27.64
C SER A 131 -6.79 -6.28 26.12
N ALA A 132 -7.49 -6.99 25.27
CA ALA A 132 -7.39 -6.80 23.82
C ALA A 132 -8.10 -5.52 23.32
N ALA A 133 -9.14 -5.06 24.03
CA ALA A 133 -9.92 -3.87 23.69
C ALA A 133 -9.21 -2.53 24.00
N GLN A 134 -8.05 -2.55 24.68
CA GLN A 134 -7.39 -1.34 25.19
C GLN A 134 -6.11 -0.93 24.43
N GLN A 135 -5.75 -1.58 23.32
CA GLN A 135 -4.55 -1.19 22.57
C GLN A 135 -4.84 -0.04 21.63
N GLY A 136 -4.19 1.10 21.87
CA GLY A 136 -4.25 2.31 21.07
C GLY A 136 -2.92 2.66 20.43
N ILE A 137 -2.94 3.01 19.14
CA ILE A 137 -1.79 3.61 18.46
C ILE A 137 -2.03 5.10 18.24
N GLY A 138 -1.01 5.92 18.54
CA GLY A 138 -1.01 7.36 18.34
C GLY A 138 0.07 7.79 17.36
N PHE A 139 -0.29 8.68 16.43
CA PHE A 139 0.63 9.29 15.49
C PHE A 139 0.77 10.78 15.79
N LEU A 140 1.97 11.23 16.17
CA LEU A 140 2.28 12.62 16.48
C LEU A 140 2.79 13.36 15.24
N PHE A 141 2.21 14.52 15.00
CA PHE A 141 2.64 15.47 13.96
C PHE A 141 2.95 16.81 14.61
N GLY A 142 4.17 17.28 14.44
CA GLY A 142 4.62 18.57 14.97
C GLY A 142 4.11 19.76 14.19
N SER A 143 4.43 20.96 14.68
CA SER A 143 4.07 22.19 14.00
C SER A 143 4.80 22.30 12.65
N GLU A 144 4.17 22.99 11.70
CA GLU A 144 4.68 23.14 10.33
C GLU A 144 5.99 23.93 10.27
N ARG A 145 6.23 24.82 11.21
CA ARG A 145 7.40 25.70 11.24
C ARG A 145 8.56 25.15 12.05
N PHE A 146 8.26 24.49 13.16
CA PHE A 146 9.26 24.11 14.16
C PHE A 146 9.36 22.59 14.39
N GLY A 147 8.46 21.81 13.77
CA GLY A 147 8.39 20.38 14.03
C GLY A 147 7.90 20.07 15.45
N MET A 148 8.37 18.96 16.01
CA MET A 148 8.13 18.54 17.40
C MET A 148 9.34 18.86 18.29
N ARG A 149 9.07 19.14 19.56
CA ARG A 149 10.12 19.24 20.57
C ARG A 149 10.75 17.88 20.82
N ASN A 150 12.02 17.86 21.22
CA ASN A 150 12.70 16.61 21.54
C ASN A 150 11.98 15.82 22.65
N GLU A 151 11.46 16.53 23.65
CA GLU A 151 10.70 15.94 24.76
C GLU A 151 9.50 15.12 24.30
N ASP A 152 8.76 15.61 23.27
CA ASP A 152 7.61 14.91 22.71
C ASP A 152 8.06 13.67 21.91
N VAL A 153 9.17 13.79 21.16
CA VAL A 153 9.73 12.68 20.37
C VAL A 153 10.30 11.58 21.27
N TYR A 154 10.95 11.94 22.37
CA TYR A 154 11.55 10.96 23.32
C TYR A 154 10.50 10.09 24.03
N ARG A 155 9.25 10.50 24.04
CA ARG A 155 8.13 9.71 24.58
C ARG A 155 7.62 8.65 23.61
N CYS A 156 8.06 8.68 22.35
CA CYS A 156 7.57 7.78 21.32
C CYS A 156 8.34 6.46 21.29
N HIS A 157 7.70 5.42 20.82
CA HIS A 157 8.27 4.08 20.64
C HIS A 157 9.04 3.99 19.32
N ALA A 158 8.61 4.76 18.31
CA ALA A 158 9.24 4.85 17.00
C ALA A 158 9.15 6.27 16.44
N CYS A 159 10.08 6.61 15.56
CA CYS A 159 10.05 7.81 14.74
C CYS A 159 9.84 7.39 13.28
N LEU A 160 8.69 7.74 12.72
CA LEU A 160 8.34 7.41 11.34
C LEU A 160 8.94 8.43 10.39
N SER A 161 9.82 7.99 9.52
CA SER A 161 10.39 8.77 8.43
C SER A 161 9.84 8.27 7.11
N ILE A 162 9.06 9.12 6.42
CA ILE A 162 8.50 8.78 5.11
C ILE A 162 9.63 8.90 4.07
N PRO A 163 10.00 7.81 3.37
CA PRO A 163 10.97 7.88 2.29
C PRO A 163 10.50 8.86 1.20
N SER A 164 11.23 9.93 1.01
CA SER A 164 10.89 11.01 0.08
C SER A 164 12.14 11.46 -0.69
N ASN A 165 11.99 12.39 -1.63
CA ASN A 165 13.12 12.91 -2.40
C ASN A 165 14.20 13.50 -1.47
N PRO A 166 15.44 13.01 -1.49
CA PRO A 166 16.51 13.50 -0.63
C PRO A 166 16.79 15.00 -0.76
N GLN A 167 16.50 15.58 -1.93
CA GLN A 167 16.71 17.01 -2.19
C GLN A 167 15.50 17.87 -1.80
N PHE A 168 14.30 17.28 -1.71
CA PHE A 168 13.06 17.99 -1.38
C PHE A 168 12.09 17.04 -0.67
N GLY A 169 12.39 16.67 0.58
CA GLY A 169 11.68 15.65 1.34
C GLY A 169 10.57 16.17 2.24
N SER A 170 10.42 17.51 2.38
CA SER A 170 9.43 18.07 3.29
C SER A 170 8.01 17.93 2.73
N LEU A 171 7.21 17.07 3.36
CA LEU A 171 5.80 16.92 3.04
C LEU A 171 4.94 17.93 3.82
N ASN A 172 3.90 18.42 3.18
CA ASN A 172 2.81 19.08 3.90
C ASN A 172 2.20 18.09 4.91
N ILE A 173 1.75 18.59 6.06
CA ILE A 173 1.25 17.74 7.15
C ILE A 173 0.06 16.85 6.72
N GLY A 174 -0.86 17.36 5.91
CA GLY A 174 -1.96 16.57 5.36
C GLY A 174 -1.48 15.45 4.43
N ALA A 175 -0.43 15.71 3.63
CA ALA A 175 0.20 14.70 2.79
C ALA A 175 0.93 13.64 3.63
N ALA A 176 1.64 14.03 4.67
CA ALA A 176 2.30 13.11 5.60
C ALA A 176 1.28 12.22 6.32
N ILE A 177 0.17 12.81 6.78
CA ILE A 177 -0.93 12.06 7.39
C ILE A 177 -1.54 11.08 6.39
N GLN A 178 -1.74 11.47 5.12
CA GLN A 178 -2.30 10.59 4.11
C GLN A 178 -1.44 9.36 3.88
N VAL A 179 -0.11 9.52 3.78
CA VAL A 179 0.82 8.40 3.58
C VAL A 179 0.80 7.45 4.79
N ILE A 180 0.92 8.00 6.00
CA ILE A 180 0.92 7.20 7.23
C ILE A 180 -0.41 6.50 7.43
N ALA A 181 -1.53 7.20 7.23
CA ALA A 181 -2.86 6.62 7.34
C ALA A 181 -3.10 5.51 6.30
N TYR A 182 -2.59 5.69 5.08
CA TYR A 182 -2.65 4.67 4.03
C TYR A 182 -1.85 3.42 4.42
N ASP A 183 -0.56 3.57 4.75
CA ASP A 183 0.28 2.43 5.12
C ASP A 183 -0.27 1.71 6.37
N TRP A 184 -0.80 2.46 7.35
CA TRP A 184 -1.44 1.88 8.52
C TRP A 184 -2.73 1.14 8.19
N ARG A 185 -3.61 1.71 7.33
CA ARG A 185 -4.81 1.03 6.87
C ARG A 185 -4.49 -0.26 6.12
N MET A 186 -3.47 -0.24 5.26
CA MET A 186 -3.04 -1.43 4.54
C MET A 186 -2.50 -2.50 5.47
N ALA A 187 -1.72 -2.14 6.49
CA ALA A 187 -1.24 -3.06 7.50
C ALA A 187 -2.38 -3.71 8.30
N LEU A 188 -3.45 -2.95 8.57
CA LEU A 188 -4.67 -3.47 9.22
C LEU A 188 -5.55 -4.36 8.31
N GLY A 189 -5.10 -4.69 7.10
CA GLY A 189 -5.83 -5.53 6.15
C GLY A 189 -6.72 -4.77 5.16
N GLY A 190 -6.56 -3.44 5.03
CA GLY A 190 -7.30 -2.62 4.08
C GLY A 190 -8.75 -2.38 4.49
N PHE A 191 -9.64 -2.34 3.50
CA PHE A 191 -11.09 -2.23 3.70
C PHE A 191 -11.75 -3.55 3.33
N SER A 192 -12.58 -4.11 4.21
CA SER A 192 -13.34 -5.33 3.92
C SER A 192 -14.26 -5.11 2.71
N GLY A 193 -14.20 -6.00 1.72
CA GLY A 193 -15.04 -5.93 0.51
C GLY A 193 -14.56 -4.98 -0.58
N ILE A 194 -13.46 -4.27 -0.37
CA ILE A 194 -12.68 -3.70 -1.45
C ILE A 194 -11.47 -4.64 -1.59
N ASP A 195 -11.67 -5.71 -2.32
CA ASP A 195 -10.52 -6.35 -2.96
C ASP A 195 -9.77 -5.20 -3.62
N ALA A 196 -8.52 -4.99 -3.22
CA ALA A 196 -7.66 -4.09 -3.97
C ALA A 196 -7.99 -4.42 -5.42
N VAL A 197 -8.44 -3.41 -6.19
CA VAL A 197 -8.61 -3.59 -7.63
C VAL A 197 -7.19 -3.79 -8.15
N THR A 198 -6.62 -4.93 -7.82
CA THR A 198 -5.70 -5.60 -8.65
C THR A 198 -6.51 -5.92 -9.91
N HIS A 199 -6.61 -4.94 -10.83
CA HIS A 199 -6.42 -5.28 -12.20
C HIS A 199 -4.94 -5.71 -12.34
N VAL A 200 -4.57 -6.77 -11.64
CA VAL A 200 -3.83 -7.82 -12.29
C VAL A 200 -4.79 -8.20 -13.41
N PRO A 201 -4.47 -8.00 -14.70
CA PRO A 201 -5.19 -8.69 -15.75
C PRO A 201 -5.28 -10.09 -15.20
N GLN A 202 -6.52 -10.59 -14.98
CA GLN A 202 -6.71 -11.95 -14.49
C GLN A 202 -5.69 -12.75 -15.25
N ALA A 203 -4.61 -13.16 -14.58
CA ALA A 203 -3.68 -14.10 -15.18
C ALA A 203 -4.64 -15.19 -15.57
N LEU A 204 -4.93 -15.24 -16.86
CA LEU A 204 -5.97 -16.07 -17.41
C LEU A 204 -5.79 -17.38 -16.68
N ASP A 205 -6.83 -17.92 -16.01
CA ASP A 205 -6.83 -19.28 -15.46
C ASP A 205 -6.59 -20.31 -16.56
N ALA A 206 -6.25 -19.83 -17.76
CA ALA A 206 -5.80 -20.57 -18.89
C ALA A 206 -4.40 -21.15 -18.61
N PRO A 207 -4.27 -22.46 -18.64
CA PRO A 207 -2.99 -23.10 -18.37
C PRO A 207 -1.91 -22.56 -19.33
N MET A 208 -0.75 -22.27 -18.77
CA MET A 208 0.41 -21.84 -19.55
C MET A 208 0.78 -22.91 -20.57
N ALA A 209 1.22 -22.51 -21.75
CA ALA A 209 1.74 -23.43 -22.74
C ALA A 209 3.09 -24.00 -22.26
N ASP A 210 3.25 -25.30 -22.36
CA ASP A 210 4.54 -25.94 -22.11
C ASP A 210 5.56 -25.68 -23.23
N ALA A 211 6.82 -25.98 -22.97
CA ALA A 211 7.91 -25.74 -23.93
C ALA A 211 7.72 -26.51 -25.25
N SER A 212 7.09 -27.67 -25.23
CA SER A 212 6.78 -28.48 -26.42
C SER A 212 5.71 -27.81 -27.27
N GLN A 213 4.66 -27.25 -26.65
CA GLN A 213 3.60 -26.53 -27.34
C GLN A 213 4.11 -25.26 -28.01
N VAL A 214 4.97 -24.49 -27.31
CA VAL A 214 5.64 -23.29 -27.88
C VAL A 214 6.54 -23.66 -29.03
N SER A 215 7.37 -24.71 -28.87
CA SER A 215 8.27 -25.19 -29.93
C SER A 215 7.48 -25.66 -31.18
N GLY A 216 6.40 -26.43 -30.97
CA GLY A 216 5.55 -26.90 -32.07
C GLY A 216 4.82 -25.77 -32.79
N MET A 217 4.41 -24.73 -32.08
CA MET A 217 3.82 -23.53 -32.67
C MET A 217 4.88 -22.77 -33.51
N LEU A 218 6.10 -22.59 -33.01
CA LEU A 218 7.19 -21.92 -33.70
C LEU A 218 7.59 -22.67 -34.98
N THR A 219 7.65 -24.00 -34.95
CA THR A 219 7.90 -24.83 -36.13
C THR A 219 6.83 -24.62 -37.19
N HIS A 220 5.54 -24.61 -36.78
CA HIS A 220 4.44 -24.37 -37.71
C HIS A 220 4.48 -22.93 -38.31
N LEU A 221 4.83 -21.93 -37.50
CA LEU A 221 4.99 -20.56 -37.93
C LEU A 221 6.16 -20.43 -38.94
N GLU A 222 7.30 -21.08 -38.67
CA GLU A 222 8.44 -21.11 -39.57
C GLU A 222 8.09 -21.68 -40.95
N GLN A 223 7.40 -22.83 -40.97
CA GLN A 223 6.92 -23.45 -42.19
C GLN A 223 6.00 -22.52 -43.01
N SER A 224 5.12 -21.81 -42.31
CA SER A 224 4.19 -20.87 -42.91
C SER A 224 4.90 -19.64 -43.50
N LEU A 225 5.92 -19.13 -42.78
CA LEU A 225 6.71 -18.01 -43.27
C LEU A 225 7.58 -18.39 -44.49
N VAL A 226 8.08 -19.63 -44.55
CA VAL A 226 8.77 -20.17 -45.71
C VAL A 226 7.82 -20.31 -46.90
N ALA A 227 6.62 -20.85 -46.67
CA ALA A 227 5.63 -21.01 -47.72
C ALA A 227 5.18 -19.66 -48.33
N LEU A 228 5.14 -18.61 -47.54
CA LEU A 228 4.84 -17.23 -47.98
C LEU A 228 6.05 -16.54 -48.68
N GLU A 229 7.19 -17.18 -48.77
CA GLU A 229 8.44 -16.57 -49.28
C GLU A 229 8.94 -15.39 -48.43
N PHE A 230 8.50 -15.29 -47.16
CA PHE A 230 8.94 -14.29 -46.20
C PHE A 230 10.28 -14.69 -45.54
N LEU A 231 10.45 -15.98 -45.23
CA LEU A 231 11.67 -16.55 -44.68
C LEU A 231 12.36 -17.40 -45.70
N ASP A 232 13.60 -17.05 -46.04
CA ASP A 232 14.48 -17.89 -46.89
C ASP A 232 15.19 -18.93 -46.01
N PRO A 233 14.91 -20.24 -46.22
CA PRO A 233 15.61 -21.29 -45.46
C PRO A 233 17.14 -21.33 -45.67
N ALA A 234 17.62 -20.85 -46.83
CA ALA A 234 19.06 -20.79 -47.11
C ALA A 234 19.76 -19.62 -46.41
N ALA A 235 18.97 -18.57 -46.02
CA ALA A 235 19.47 -17.39 -45.35
C ALA A 235 18.52 -16.93 -44.20
N PRO A 236 18.30 -17.76 -43.15
CA PRO A 236 17.22 -17.54 -42.16
C PRO A 236 17.48 -16.35 -41.25
N LYS A 237 18.66 -15.73 -41.28
CA LYS A 237 19.10 -14.63 -40.42
C LYS A 237 18.82 -14.97 -38.92
N LYS A 238 18.33 -13.99 -38.15
CA LYS A 238 18.04 -14.17 -36.71
C LYS A 238 16.52 -14.14 -36.41
N LEU A 239 15.67 -14.38 -37.43
CA LEU A 239 14.20 -14.22 -37.24
C LEU A 239 13.68 -15.25 -36.23
N MET A 240 13.87 -16.54 -36.46
CA MET A 240 13.34 -17.59 -35.57
C MET A 240 13.91 -17.54 -34.15
N PRO A 241 15.22 -17.30 -33.93
CA PRO A 241 15.71 -17.05 -32.58
C PRO A 241 15.07 -15.86 -31.87
N ARG A 242 14.74 -14.77 -32.58
CA ARG A 242 14.08 -13.61 -31.99
C ARG A 242 12.61 -13.90 -31.67
N LEU A 243 11.89 -14.61 -32.52
CA LEU A 243 10.51 -15.04 -32.25
C LEU A 243 10.46 -16.00 -31.07
N ASN A 244 11.39 -16.94 -30.96
CA ASN A 244 11.50 -17.81 -29.79
C ASN A 244 11.72 -17.00 -28.49
N GLN A 245 12.63 -16.04 -28.51
CA GLN A 245 12.85 -15.16 -27.37
C GLN A 245 11.61 -14.32 -27.02
N LEU A 246 10.89 -13.83 -28.03
CA LEU A 246 9.66 -13.05 -27.86
C LEU A 246 8.60 -13.87 -27.13
N PHE A 247 8.27 -15.07 -27.63
CA PHE A 247 7.20 -15.90 -27.07
C PHE A 247 7.58 -16.47 -25.70
N ASN A 248 8.83 -16.83 -25.47
CA ASN A 248 9.29 -17.26 -24.14
C ASN A 248 9.19 -16.13 -23.11
N ARG A 249 9.47 -14.88 -23.52
CA ARG A 249 9.34 -13.71 -22.64
C ARG A 249 7.88 -13.34 -22.39
N ALA A 250 7.01 -13.54 -23.38
CA ALA A 250 5.59 -13.20 -23.26
C ALA A 250 4.85 -14.17 -22.32
N GLY A 251 5.34 -15.42 -22.15
CA GLY A 251 4.65 -16.40 -21.34
C GLY A 251 3.26 -16.72 -21.89
N VAL A 252 3.20 -17.34 -23.07
CA VAL A 252 1.93 -17.60 -23.78
C VAL A 252 1.13 -18.76 -23.16
N THR A 253 -0.18 -18.63 -23.18
CA THR A 253 -1.14 -19.64 -22.72
C THR A 253 -1.44 -20.67 -23.83
N GLN A 254 -2.05 -21.79 -23.45
CA GLN A 254 -2.47 -22.82 -24.43
C GLN A 254 -3.49 -22.27 -25.45
N GLU A 255 -4.39 -21.39 -25.01
CA GLU A 255 -5.36 -20.74 -25.92
C GLU A 255 -4.67 -19.81 -26.92
N GLU A 256 -3.66 -19.05 -26.48
CA GLU A 256 -2.87 -18.20 -27.36
C GLU A 256 -2.05 -19.01 -28.36
N ILE A 257 -1.53 -20.16 -27.98
CA ILE A 257 -0.89 -21.12 -28.91
C ILE A 257 -1.87 -21.58 -30.00
N HIS A 258 -3.13 -21.88 -29.62
CA HIS A 258 -4.16 -22.27 -30.61
C HIS A 258 -4.47 -21.12 -31.59
N ILE A 259 -4.57 -19.88 -31.11
CA ILE A 259 -4.74 -18.70 -31.95
C ILE A 259 -3.57 -18.54 -32.92
N LEU A 260 -2.35 -18.61 -32.43
CA LEU A 260 -1.13 -18.46 -33.22
C LEU A 260 -1.00 -19.56 -34.30
N ARG A 261 -1.34 -20.80 -33.93
CA ARG A 261 -1.40 -21.92 -34.91
C ARG A 261 -2.50 -21.70 -35.97
N GLY A 262 -3.64 -21.11 -35.60
CA GLY A 262 -4.69 -20.71 -36.55
C GLY A 262 -4.19 -19.68 -37.55
N ILE A 263 -3.47 -18.67 -37.07
CA ILE A 263 -2.83 -17.65 -37.92
C ILE A 263 -1.81 -18.31 -38.87
N ALA A 264 -0.92 -19.15 -38.39
CA ALA A 264 0.06 -19.86 -39.22
C ALA A 264 -0.62 -20.72 -40.30
N LYS A 265 -1.68 -21.44 -39.95
CA LYS A 265 -2.48 -22.21 -40.88
C LYS A 265 -3.06 -21.33 -42.01
N SER A 266 -3.64 -20.19 -41.65
CA SER A 266 -4.20 -19.24 -42.64
C SER A 266 -3.13 -18.67 -43.56
N MET A 267 -1.93 -18.41 -43.05
CA MET A 267 -0.75 -17.99 -43.81
C MET A 267 -0.35 -19.06 -44.86
N SER A 268 -0.30 -20.34 -44.45
CA SER A 268 0.01 -21.45 -45.34
C SER A 268 -1.05 -21.63 -46.43
N GLN A 269 -2.31 -21.49 -46.10
CA GLN A 269 -3.42 -21.55 -47.10
C GLN A 269 -3.34 -20.41 -48.12
N ALA A 270 -3.05 -19.19 -47.68
CA ALA A 270 -2.86 -18.04 -48.58
C ALA A 270 -1.66 -18.23 -49.52
N ALA A 271 -0.57 -18.83 -49.04
CA ALA A 271 0.56 -19.18 -49.91
C ALA A 271 0.22 -20.21 -50.96
N GLN A 272 -0.54 -21.25 -50.59
CA GLN A 272 -1.02 -22.26 -51.57
C GLN A 272 -1.93 -21.66 -52.65
N ALA A 273 -2.92 -20.86 -52.25
CA ALA A 273 -3.83 -20.20 -53.23
C ALA A 273 -3.05 -19.27 -54.19
N LYS A 274 -2.02 -18.56 -53.71
CA LYS A 274 -1.16 -17.74 -54.58
C LYS A 274 -0.38 -18.57 -55.57
N ASN A 275 0.05 -19.77 -55.20
CA ASN A 275 0.81 -20.66 -56.09
C ASN A 275 -0.10 -21.37 -57.10
N GLU A 276 -1.33 -21.69 -56.76
CA GLU A 276 -2.33 -22.25 -57.68
C GLU A 276 -2.82 -21.20 -58.71
N GLY A 277 -2.99 -19.94 -58.33
CA GLY A 277 -3.34 -18.86 -59.26
C GLY A 277 -2.20 -18.39 -60.22
N ARG A 278 -0.98 -18.88 -60.02
CA ARG A 278 0.20 -18.64 -60.87
C ARG A 278 0.44 -19.75 -61.93
N ARG A 279 -0.30 -20.84 -61.83
CA ARG A 279 -0.28 -21.91 -62.83
C ARG A 279 -1.42 -21.71 -63.83
#